data_c4e7829f4a005c897f7a9dbb9f02bf97
#
_entry.id   c4e7829f4a005c897f7a9dbb9f02bf97
#
_cell.length_a   1.000
_cell.length_b   1.000
_cell.length_c   1.000
_cell.angle_alpha   90.00
_cell.angle_beta   90.00
_cell.angle_gamma   90.00
#
_symmetry.space_group_name_H-M   'P 1'
#
loop_
_entity.id
_entity.type
_entity.pdbx_description
1 polymer ?
#
loop_
_entity_poly.entity_id
_entity_poly.type
_entity_poly.pdbx_seq_one_letter_code
_entity_poly.pdbx_strand_id
1 'polypeptide(L)'
;MVCRRSYVSGRVQGVFYRATCVRKAQSLGLAGHARNLADGRVEVLACGEAAAVDSFIAWLWEGSPASKVTAVETTEIDAGSIQLPADFTSA
;
A
#
# COMPACT_ATOMS: atom_id res chain seq x y z
N MET A 1 0.50 -16.84 3.29
CA MET A 1 0.25 -15.52 2.65
C MET A 1 -0.78 -14.75 3.44
N VAL A 2 -0.53 -13.49 3.67
CA VAL A 2 -1.49 -12.57 4.29
C VAL A 2 -1.78 -11.42 3.33
N CYS A 3 -2.96 -10.83 3.45
CA CYS A 3 -3.34 -9.61 2.72
C CYS A 3 -3.83 -8.57 3.72
N ARG A 4 -3.40 -7.33 3.53
CA ARG A 4 -3.86 -6.21 4.35
C ARG A 4 -4.18 -5.02 3.46
N ARG A 5 -5.24 -4.30 3.83
CA ARG A 5 -5.64 -3.06 3.17
C ARG A 5 -5.38 -1.90 4.10
N SER A 6 -4.69 -0.89 3.59
CA SER A 6 -4.41 0.33 4.34
C SER A 6 -5.02 1.53 3.63
N TYR A 7 -5.54 2.46 4.42
CA TYR A 7 -5.98 3.77 3.93
C TYR A 7 -5.01 4.80 4.48
N VAL A 8 -4.31 5.48 3.57
CA VAL A 8 -3.26 6.43 3.91
C VAL A 8 -3.79 7.84 3.71
N SER A 9 -3.73 8.64 4.77
CA SER A 9 -4.20 10.03 4.79
C SER A 9 -3.03 11.01 4.86
N GLY A 10 -3.24 12.23 4.43
CA GLY A 10 -2.27 13.30 4.45
C GLY A 10 -1.97 13.81 3.05
N ARG A 11 -0.77 14.34 2.85
CA ARG A 11 -0.34 14.79 1.53
C ARG A 11 0.28 13.61 0.79
N VAL A 12 -0.58 12.84 0.13
CA VAL A 12 -0.19 11.58 -0.52
C VAL A 12 -0.61 11.47 -1.98
N GLN A 13 -1.40 12.43 -2.48
CA GLN A 13 -1.73 12.51 -3.91
C GLN A 13 -0.94 13.63 -4.57
N GLY A 14 -0.49 13.40 -5.82
CA GLY A 14 0.28 14.39 -6.57
C GLY A 14 1.73 14.53 -6.12
N VAL A 15 2.25 13.60 -5.31
CA VAL A 15 3.61 13.65 -4.75
C VAL A 15 4.39 12.34 -5.02
N PHE A 16 4.01 11.59 -6.04
CA PHE A 16 4.61 10.32 -6.43
C PHE A 16 4.50 9.22 -5.37
N TYR A 17 3.54 9.32 -4.46
CA TYR A 17 3.39 8.36 -3.38
C TYR A 17 3.11 6.96 -3.92
N ARG A 18 2.16 6.82 -4.87
CA ARG A 18 1.80 5.51 -5.45
C ARG A 18 2.98 4.88 -6.18
N ALA A 19 3.72 5.65 -6.99
CA ALA A 19 4.88 5.13 -7.71
C ALA A 19 5.94 4.61 -6.76
N THR A 20 6.15 5.30 -5.65
CA THR A 20 7.11 4.89 -4.62
C THR A 20 6.62 3.64 -3.88
N CYS A 21 5.31 3.53 -3.63
CA CYS A 21 4.71 2.31 -3.08
C CYS A 21 4.96 1.10 -3.98
N VAL A 22 4.77 1.26 -5.29
CA VAL A 22 5.00 0.18 -6.26
C VAL A 22 6.44 -0.32 -6.17
N ARG A 23 7.41 0.59 -6.18
CA ARG A 23 8.82 0.22 -6.11
C ARG A 23 9.15 -0.50 -4.80
N LYS A 24 8.65 0.03 -3.67
CA LYS A 24 8.91 -0.57 -2.36
C LYS A 24 8.29 -1.95 -2.25
N ALA A 25 7.03 -2.09 -2.67
CA ALA A 25 6.33 -3.37 -2.63
C ALA A 25 7.00 -4.41 -3.52
N GLN A 26 7.42 -4.04 -4.71
CA GLN A 26 8.12 -4.95 -5.62
C GLN A 26 9.45 -5.40 -5.02
N SER A 27 10.18 -4.52 -4.34
CA SER A 27 11.43 -4.88 -3.67
C SER A 27 11.22 -5.88 -2.54
N LEU A 28 10.01 -5.95 -1.98
CA LEU A 28 9.65 -6.89 -0.91
C LEU A 28 8.93 -8.13 -1.44
N GLY A 29 8.76 -8.25 -2.74
CA GLY A 29 8.08 -9.39 -3.35
C GLY A 29 6.57 -9.42 -3.11
N LEU A 30 5.95 -8.27 -2.88
CA LEU A 30 4.52 -8.19 -2.60
C LEU A 30 3.68 -8.01 -3.86
N ALA A 31 2.45 -8.49 -3.80
CA ALA A 31 1.41 -8.24 -4.80
C ALA A 31 0.35 -7.31 -4.21
N GLY A 32 -0.37 -6.60 -5.06
CA GLY A 32 -1.42 -5.69 -4.62
C GLY A 32 -1.53 -4.47 -5.50
N HIS A 33 -2.01 -3.37 -4.90
CA HIS A 33 -2.13 -2.12 -5.63
C HIS A 33 -2.08 -0.92 -4.70
N ALA A 34 -1.81 0.24 -5.29
CA ALA A 34 -1.99 1.54 -4.65
C ALA A 34 -2.84 2.41 -5.58
N ARG A 35 -3.92 2.98 -5.06
CA ARG A 35 -4.81 3.83 -5.88
C ARG A 35 -5.28 5.05 -5.10
N ASN A 36 -5.46 6.16 -5.81
CA ASN A 36 -6.03 7.37 -5.23
C ASN A 36 -7.54 7.20 -5.02
N LEU A 37 -8.01 7.66 -3.87
CA LEU A 37 -9.44 7.75 -3.61
C LEU A 37 -9.92 9.18 -3.84
N ALA A 38 -11.24 9.34 -4.04
CA ALA A 38 -11.84 10.64 -4.30
C ALA A 38 -11.70 11.62 -3.13
N ASP A 39 -11.55 11.11 -1.91
CA ASP A 39 -11.43 11.94 -0.70
C ASP A 39 -9.98 12.37 -0.39
N GLY A 40 -9.04 12.09 -1.27
CA GLY A 40 -7.64 12.47 -1.11
C GLY A 40 -6.74 11.42 -0.48
N ARG A 41 -7.31 10.32 0.03
CA ARG A 41 -6.52 9.23 0.57
C ARG A 41 -5.97 8.34 -0.55
N VAL A 42 -4.99 7.51 -0.19
CA VAL A 42 -4.50 6.43 -1.05
C VAL A 42 -4.89 5.09 -0.40
N GLU A 43 -5.54 4.23 -1.17
CA GLU A 43 -5.84 2.86 -0.75
C GLU A 43 -4.69 1.96 -1.20
N VAL A 44 -4.17 1.17 -0.27
CA VAL A 44 -3.08 0.24 -0.53
C VAL A 44 -3.51 -1.16 -0.13
N LEU A 45 -3.49 -2.09 -1.09
CA LEU A 45 -3.67 -3.51 -0.82
C LEU A 45 -2.30 -4.18 -0.94
N ALA A 46 -1.90 -4.92 0.07
CA ALA A 46 -0.60 -5.61 0.09
C ALA A 46 -0.79 -7.08 0.48
N CYS A 47 -0.31 -7.98 -0.37
CA CYS A 47 -0.40 -9.42 -0.16
C CYS A 47 0.98 -10.06 -0.32
N GLY A 48 1.33 -10.99 0.56
CA GLY A 48 2.58 -11.71 0.52
C GLY A 48 2.91 -12.34 1.86
N GLU A 49 4.19 -12.59 2.11
CA GLU A 49 4.63 -13.07 3.42
C GLU A 49 4.35 -12.05 4.51
N ALA A 50 3.94 -12.53 5.68
CA ALA A 50 3.55 -11.67 6.79
C ALA A 50 4.63 -10.66 7.15
N ALA A 51 5.89 -11.08 7.24
CA ALA A 51 6.99 -10.19 7.59
C ALA A 51 7.20 -9.09 6.54
N ALA A 52 7.08 -9.43 5.26
CA ALA A 52 7.21 -8.46 4.17
C ALA A 52 6.05 -7.47 4.16
N VAL A 53 4.83 -7.93 4.38
CA VAL A 53 3.65 -7.06 4.48
C VAL A 53 3.79 -6.11 5.66
N ASP A 54 4.22 -6.60 6.83
CA ASP A 54 4.44 -5.77 8.01
C ASP A 54 5.48 -4.68 7.75
N SER A 55 6.59 -5.04 7.10
CA SER A 55 7.64 -4.07 6.74
C SER A 55 7.11 -2.99 5.78
N PHE A 56 6.30 -3.39 4.82
CA PHE A 56 5.70 -2.46 3.87
C PHE A 56 4.73 -1.49 4.55
N ILE A 57 3.89 -2.00 5.45
CA ILE A 57 2.92 -1.16 6.17
C ILE A 57 3.63 -0.15 7.07
N ALA A 58 4.69 -0.57 7.76
CA ALA A 58 5.52 0.34 8.54
C ALA A 58 6.14 1.43 7.66
N TRP A 59 6.58 1.06 6.46
CA TRP A 59 7.17 1.99 5.50
C TRP A 59 6.15 2.99 4.94
N LEU A 60 4.86 2.68 4.90
CA LEU A 60 3.83 3.60 4.37
C LEU A 60 3.85 4.96 5.06
N TRP A 61 4.30 5.02 6.31
CA TRP A 61 4.46 6.28 7.03
C TRP A 61 5.55 7.17 6.45
N GLU A 62 6.57 6.60 5.80
CA GLU A 62 7.65 7.34 5.16
C GLU A 62 7.23 7.81 3.77
N GLY A 63 6.84 6.89 2.92
CA GLY A 63 6.35 7.17 1.57
C GLY A 63 7.38 7.84 0.68
N SER A 64 6.92 8.76 -0.16
CA SER A 64 7.79 9.53 -1.06
C SER A 64 8.36 10.75 -0.33
N PRO A 65 9.50 11.31 -0.79
CA PRO A 65 10.13 12.47 -0.12
C PRO A 65 9.21 13.68 0.03
N ALA A 66 8.32 13.91 -0.93
CA ALA A 66 7.39 15.04 -0.89
C ALA A 66 6.06 14.74 -0.18
N SER A 67 5.85 13.49 0.24
CA SER A 67 4.62 13.11 0.93
C SER A 67 4.68 13.49 2.41
N LYS A 68 3.49 13.67 2.99
CA LYS A 68 3.35 13.89 4.43
C LYS A 68 2.18 13.06 4.91
N VAL A 69 2.48 11.93 5.52
CA VAL A 69 1.49 10.98 6.00
C VAL A 69 1.03 11.38 7.40
N THR A 70 -0.28 11.50 7.57
CA THR A 70 -0.88 11.86 8.87
C THR A 70 -1.57 10.70 9.54
N ALA A 71 -2.00 9.70 8.78
CA ALA A 71 -2.64 8.49 9.32
C ALA A 71 -2.48 7.33 8.36
N VAL A 72 -2.33 6.13 8.92
CA VAL A 72 -2.38 4.86 8.18
C VAL A 72 -3.32 3.95 8.95
N GLU A 73 -4.46 3.63 8.36
CA GLU A 73 -5.44 2.72 8.95
C GLU A 73 -5.40 1.40 8.21
N THR A 74 -5.11 0.31 8.90
CA THR A 74 -4.90 -0.99 8.29
C THR A 74 -5.91 -2.00 8.81
N THR A 75 -6.50 -2.77 7.89
CA THR A 75 -7.35 -3.91 8.22
C THR A 75 -6.83 -5.16 7.54
N GLU A 76 -7.03 -6.30 8.20
CA GLU A 76 -6.69 -7.58 7.63
C GLU A 76 -7.77 -8.00 6.65
N ILE A 77 -7.35 -8.52 5.49
CA ILE A 77 -8.26 -9.01 4.45
C ILE A 77 -8.05 -10.51 4.32
N ASP A 78 -9.15 -11.25 4.25
CA ASP A 78 -9.09 -12.67 3.97
C ASP A 78 -8.61 -12.89 2.53
N ALA A 79 -7.44 -13.49 2.37
CA ALA A 79 -6.85 -13.74 1.05
C ALA A 79 -7.75 -14.60 0.16
N GLY A 80 -8.58 -15.45 0.75
CA GLY A 80 -9.54 -16.29 0.02
C GLY A 80 -10.77 -15.53 -0.48
N SER A 81 -11.02 -14.32 0.02
CA SER A 81 -12.20 -13.52 -0.33
C SER A 81 -11.99 -12.59 -1.52
N ILE A 82 -10.77 -12.48 -2.01
CA ILE A 82 -10.41 -11.58 -3.12
C ILE A 82 -9.64 -12.34 -4.19
N GLN A 83 -9.65 -11.80 -5.41
CA GLN A 83 -8.78 -12.29 -6.46
C GLN A 83 -7.39 -11.69 -6.23
N LEU A 84 -6.40 -12.56 -5.97
CA LEU A 84 -5.04 -12.11 -5.70
C LEU A 84 -4.42 -11.54 -6.97
N PRO A 85 -3.87 -10.31 -6.95
CA PRO A 85 -3.14 -9.77 -8.09
C PRO A 85 -1.83 -10.52 -8.29
N ALA A 86 -1.36 -10.56 -9.55
CA ALA A 86 -0.11 -11.23 -9.89
C ALA A 86 1.12 -10.40 -9.52
N ASP A 87 0.97 -9.08 -9.40
CA ASP A 87 2.07 -8.16 -9.15
C ASP A 87 1.56 -6.97 -8.34
N PHE A 88 2.44 -6.03 -8.01
CA PHE A 88 2.04 -4.79 -7.37
C PHE A 88 2.02 -3.66 -8.39
N THR A 89 0.87 -2.99 -8.51
CA THR A 89 0.64 -1.96 -9.54
C THR A 89 0.02 -0.71 -8.92
N SER A 90 0.16 0.41 -9.63
CA SER A 90 -0.66 1.59 -9.33
C SER A 90 -1.93 1.54 -10.17
N ALA A 91 -3.06 1.81 -9.54
CA ALA A 91 -4.35 1.75 -10.21
C ALA A 91 -4.96 3.13 -10.37
#